data_4ae8e1393a42a9401c09b9028812ef8c
#
_entry.id   4ae8e1393a42a9401c09b9028812ef8c
#
_cell.length_a   1.000
_cell.length_b   1.000
_cell.length_c   1.000
_cell.angle_alpha   90.00
_cell.angle_beta   90.00
_cell.angle_gamma   90.00
#
_symmetry.space_group_name_H-M   'P 1'
#
loop_
_entity.id
_entity.type
_entity.pdbx_description
1 polymer ?
#
loop_
_entity_poly.entity_id
_entity_poly.type
_entity_poly.pdbx_seq_one_letter_code
_entity_poly.pdbx_strand_id
1 'polypeptide(L)'
;MFGTFMRYLLRRQPLNALLVLPLLPVIGIALLIKGRAARWPMSLLLWGCTFGHSEARLMQLQQDFALWFREHVIAFPVVQERLTTYLNANDADIWLITGSPQPLVEQVYFDTPWLPRVNLIATQIGRAYGGWVLTLRCLGHEKVVQLEKKIGTPLRLYSGYSDSKQDNPLLYFCQHRWRVTPSGELQQLE
;
A
#
# COMPACT_ATOMS: atom_id res chain seq x y z
N MET A 1 0.71 3.39 -5.50
CA MET A 1 1.19 4.46 -4.58
C MET A 1 2.62 4.23 -4.12
N PHE A 2 2.98 3.17 -3.39
CA PHE A 2 4.34 3.00 -2.81
C PHE A 2 5.47 3.05 -3.86
N GLY A 3 5.38 2.32 -4.97
CA GLY A 3 6.38 2.36 -6.04
C GLY A 3 6.53 3.76 -6.68
N THR A 4 5.45 4.51 -6.78
CA THR A 4 5.46 5.89 -7.28
C THR A 4 6.17 6.81 -6.30
N PHE A 5 5.95 6.62 -4.99
CA PHE A 5 6.65 7.35 -3.94
C PHE A 5 8.16 7.12 -3.98
N MET A 6 8.60 5.86 -4.15
CA MET A 6 10.03 5.53 -4.29
C MET A 6 10.66 6.25 -5.49
N ARG A 7 10.00 6.23 -6.66
CA ARG A 7 10.48 6.97 -7.84
C ARG A 7 10.52 8.48 -7.60
N TYR A 8 9.53 9.02 -6.90
CA TYR A 8 9.50 10.43 -6.52
C TYR A 8 10.71 10.81 -5.65
N LEU A 9 10.99 10.00 -4.61
CA LEU A 9 12.16 10.21 -3.74
C LEU A 9 13.47 10.19 -4.53
N LEU A 10 13.68 9.19 -5.38
CA LEU A 10 14.90 9.08 -6.20
C LEU A 10 15.08 10.26 -7.15
N ARG A 11 14.01 10.81 -7.70
CA ARG A 11 14.07 12.01 -8.55
C ARG A 11 14.42 13.28 -7.76
N ARG A 12 13.98 13.38 -6.52
CA ARG A 12 14.23 14.54 -5.65
C ARG A 12 15.53 14.45 -4.87
N GLN A 13 16.13 13.26 -4.79
CA GLN A 13 17.32 12.95 -3.99
C GLN A 13 18.39 12.27 -4.86
N PRO A 14 19.15 13.01 -5.68
CA PRO A 14 20.08 12.42 -6.65
C PRO A 14 21.25 11.67 -5.97
N LEU A 15 21.70 12.11 -4.80
CA LEU A 15 22.73 11.39 -4.03
C LEU A 15 22.24 10.02 -3.55
N ASN A 16 20.98 9.95 -3.09
CA ASN A 16 20.35 8.69 -2.72
C ASN A 16 20.11 7.80 -3.95
N ALA A 17 19.80 8.38 -5.12
CA ALA A 17 19.70 7.62 -6.35
C ALA A 17 21.04 6.94 -6.70
N LEU A 18 22.17 7.65 -6.54
CA LEU A 18 23.52 7.07 -6.71
C LEU A 18 23.81 5.96 -5.68
N LEU A 19 23.40 6.14 -4.43
CA LEU A 19 23.52 5.10 -3.39
C LEU A 19 22.70 3.85 -3.72
N VAL A 20 21.52 4.03 -4.28
CA VAL A 20 20.59 2.92 -4.62
C VAL A 20 21.08 2.13 -5.83
N LEU A 21 21.75 2.75 -6.80
CA LEU A 21 22.20 2.07 -8.04
C LEU A 21 22.94 0.75 -7.79
N PRO A 22 23.99 0.67 -6.95
CA PRO A 22 24.70 -0.57 -6.68
C PRO A 22 23.86 -1.59 -5.89
N LEU A 23 22.79 -1.17 -5.22
CA LEU A 23 21.88 -2.04 -4.47
C LEU A 23 20.83 -2.69 -5.37
N LEU A 24 20.54 -2.11 -6.56
CA LEU A 24 19.48 -2.61 -7.45
C LEU A 24 19.67 -4.08 -7.89
N PRO A 25 20.89 -4.56 -8.27
CA PRO A 25 21.08 -5.95 -8.61
C PRO A 25 20.76 -6.90 -7.45
N VAL A 26 21.20 -6.55 -6.24
CA VAL A 26 20.94 -7.33 -5.02
C VAL A 26 19.44 -7.37 -4.71
N ILE A 27 18.78 -6.22 -4.77
CA ILE A 27 17.33 -6.11 -4.59
C ILE A 27 16.58 -6.90 -5.65
N GLY A 28 16.99 -6.81 -6.93
CA GLY A 28 16.38 -7.53 -8.04
C GLY A 28 16.48 -9.04 -7.88
N ILE A 29 17.67 -9.57 -7.63
CA ILE A 29 17.92 -11.00 -7.40
C ILE A 29 17.10 -11.49 -6.18
N ALA A 30 17.11 -10.72 -5.10
CA ALA A 30 16.36 -11.06 -3.91
C ALA A 30 14.84 -11.11 -4.15
N LEU A 31 14.29 -10.20 -4.95
CA LEU A 31 12.87 -10.22 -5.33
C LEU A 31 12.54 -11.38 -6.28
N LEU A 32 13.48 -11.82 -7.12
CA LEU A 32 13.30 -13.00 -7.96
C LEU A 32 13.26 -14.28 -7.13
N ILE A 33 14.14 -14.41 -6.12
CA ILE A 33 14.25 -15.61 -5.28
C ILE A 33 13.14 -15.65 -4.21
N LYS A 34 12.89 -14.55 -3.50
CA LYS A 34 11.98 -14.47 -2.35
C LYS A 34 10.56 -14.03 -2.72
N GLY A 35 10.36 -13.62 -3.98
CA GLY A 35 9.08 -13.08 -4.45
C GLY A 35 8.87 -11.59 -4.11
N ARG A 36 7.91 -11.00 -4.81
CA ARG A 36 7.60 -9.55 -4.72
C ARG A 36 7.07 -9.12 -3.35
N ALA A 37 6.56 -10.05 -2.56
CA ALA A 37 6.07 -9.78 -1.21
C ALA A 37 7.19 -9.70 -0.16
N ALA A 38 8.42 -10.09 -0.48
CA ALA A 38 9.53 -10.08 0.45
C ALA A 38 9.79 -8.66 1.01
N ARG A 39 9.86 -8.58 2.34
CA ARG A 39 10.00 -7.31 3.05
C ARG A 39 11.39 -6.68 2.89
N TRP A 40 12.44 -7.47 3.15
CA TRP A 40 13.79 -6.93 3.27
C TRP A 40 14.35 -6.27 1.99
N PRO A 41 14.12 -6.76 0.75
CA PRO A 41 14.66 -6.09 -0.44
C PRO A 41 14.02 -4.71 -0.63
N MET A 42 12.72 -4.62 -0.38
CA MET A 42 12.00 -3.34 -0.47
C MET A 42 12.31 -2.40 0.70
N SER A 43 12.64 -2.98 1.87
CA SER A 43 13.13 -2.21 3.02
C SER A 43 14.50 -1.60 2.72
N LEU A 44 15.39 -2.37 2.08
CA LEU A 44 16.71 -1.88 1.64
C LEU A 44 16.58 -0.76 0.59
N LEU A 45 15.63 -0.89 -0.34
CA LEU A 45 15.35 0.14 -1.33
C LEU A 45 14.84 1.43 -0.64
N LEU A 46 13.88 1.31 0.26
CA LEU A 46 13.35 2.46 1.01
C LEU A 46 14.44 3.13 1.84
N TRP A 47 15.25 2.33 2.52
CA TRP A 47 16.39 2.82 3.28
C TRP A 47 17.35 3.61 2.39
N GLY A 48 17.77 3.08 1.25
CA GLY A 48 18.64 3.77 0.30
C GLY A 48 18.06 5.09 -0.20
N CYS A 49 16.74 5.14 -0.47
CA CYS A 49 16.05 6.36 -0.88
C CYS A 49 15.97 7.44 0.21
N THR A 50 16.13 7.07 1.49
CA THR A 50 15.87 7.95 2.63
C THR A 50 17.10 8.14 3.54
N PHE A 51 18.17 7.40 3.29
CA PHE A 51 19.39 7.43 4.09
C PHE A 51 20.00 8.85 4.17
N GLY A 52 20.46 9.21 5.36
CA GLY A 52 21.13 10.48 5.61
C GLY A 52 20.23 11.70 5.77
N HIS A 53 18.91 11.53 5.57
CA HIS A 53 17.96 12.63 5.75
C HIS A 53 17.38 12.68 7.17
N SER A 54 17.12 13.89 7.66
CA SER A 54 16.39 14.09 8.91
C SER A 54 14.93 13.65 8.78
N GLU A 55 14.31 13.30 9.90
CA GLU A 55 12.89 12.92 9.92
C GLU A 55 11.99 14.06 9.37
N ALA A 56 12.27 15.30 9.78
CA ALA A 56 11.54 16.47 9.29
C ALA A 56 11.61 16.60 7.76
N ARG A 57 12.79 16.34 7.16
CA ARG A 57 12.95 16.37 5.71
C ARG A 57 12.16 15.26 5.01
N LEU A 58 12.18 14.06 5.57
CA LEU A 58 11.45 12.92 5.03
C LEU A 58 9.92 13.11 5.11
N MET A 59 9.45 13.66 6.23
CA MET A 59 8.04 14.03 6.40
C MET A 59 7.62 15.11 5.39
N GLN A 60 8.45 16.12 5.14
CA GLN A 60 8.20 17.13 4.13
C GLN A 60 8.08 16.51 2.72
N LEU A 61 9.02 15.64 2.34
CA LEU A 61 8.99 14.93 1.06
C LEU A 61 7.73 14.05 0.90
N GLN A 62 7.29 13.45 2.00
CA GLN A 62 6.07 12.65 2.02
C GLN A 62 4.83 13.53 1.82
N GLN A 63 4.76 14.69 2.46
CA GLN A 63 3.67 15.67 2.28
C GLN A 63 3.64 16.21 0.86
N ASP A 64 4.79 16.63 0.33
CA ASP A 64 4.91 17.13 -1.05
C ASP A 64 4.47 16.05 -2.06
N PHE A 65 4.85 14.79 -1.82
CA PHE A 65 4.39 13.67 -2.64
C PHE A 65 2.89 13.45 -2.53
N ALA A 66 2.32 13.52 -1.33
CA ALA A 66 0.90 13.29 -1.12
C ALA A 66 0.06 14.34 -1.88
N LEU A 67 0.45 15.61 -1.83
CA LEU A 67 -0.18 16.69 -2.60
C LEU A 67 -0.09 16.43 -4.10
N TRP A 68 1.10 16.17 -4.60
CA TRP A 68 1.31 15.85 -6.01
C TRP A 68 0.51 14.61 -6.45
N PHE A 69 0.50 13.55 -5.64
CA PHE A 69 -0.17 12.30 -5.98
C PHE A 69 -1.69 12.47 -6.07
N ARG A 70 -2.28 13.26 -5.17
CA ARG A 70 -3.74 13.56 -5.18
C ARG A 70 -4.21 14.20 -6.48
N GLU A 71 -3.40 15.06 -7.07
CA GLU A 71 -3.70 15.73 -8.36
C GLU A 71 -3.60 14.77 -9.55
N HIS A 72 -2.85 13.65 -9.41
CA HIS A 72 -2.53 12.74 -10.51
C HIS A 72 -3.16 11.36 -10.37
N VAL A 73 -3.77 11.05 -9.22
CA VAL A 73 -4.44 9.76 -9.03
C VAL A 73 -5.80 9.77 -9.72
N ILE A 74 -6.02 8.74 -10.52
CA ILE A 74 -7.34 8.49 -11.12
C ILE A 74 -8.07 7.50 -10.22
N ALA A 75 -9.20 7.94 -9.68
CA ALA A 75 -10.09 7.07 -8.93
C ALA A 75 -10.91 6.19 -9.90
N PHE A 76 -11.26 5.00 -9.44
CA PHE A 76 -12.18 4.13 -10.16
C PHE A 76 -13.62 4.42 -9.72
N PRO A 77 -14.46 5.06 -10.58
CA PRO A 77 -15.81 5.50 -10.18
C PRO A 77 -16.67 4.37 -9.64
N VAL A 78 -16.61 3.19 -10.28
CA VAL A 78 -17.41 2.02 -9.89
C VAL A 78 -17.01 1.51 -8.50
N VAL A 79 -15.72 1.55 -8.15
CA VAL A 79 -15.24 1.18 -6.81
C VAL A 79 -15.69 2.21 -5.77
N GLN A 80 -15.65 3.50 -6.12
CA GLN A 80 -16.14 4.57 -5.23
C GLN A 80 -17.64 4.46 -4.98
N GLU A 81 -18.43 4.14 -6.00
CA GLU A 81 -19.86 3.91 -5.86
C GLU A 81 -20.15 2.73 -4.91
N ARG A 82 -19.43 1.61 -5.07
CA ARG A 82 -19.55 0.46 -4.17
C ARG A 82 -19.18 0.82 -2.73
N LEU A 83 -18.06 1.53 -2.54
CA LEU A 83 -17.66 2.00 -1.22
C LEU A 83 -18.75 2.89 -0.60
N THR A 84 -19.29 3.83 -1.36
CA THR A 84 -20.36 4.73 -0.90
C THR A 84 -21.63 3.95 -0.52
N THR A 85 -21.99 2.93 -1.30
CA THR A 85 -23.13 2.05 -1.00
C THR A 85 -22.97 1.36 0.36
N TYR A 86 -21.80 0.75 0.63
CA TYR A 86 -21.53 0.11 1.92
C TYR A 86 -21.46 1.11 3.08
N LEU A 87 -20.90 2.29 2.85
CA LEU A 87 -20.84 3.33 3.88
C LEU A 87 -22.24 3.85 4.25
N ASN A 88 -23.15 3.93 3.28
CA ASN A 88 -24.52 4.41 3.52
C ASN A 88 -25.42 3.36 4.18
N ALA A 89 -25.14 2.07 3.95
CA ALA A 89 -25.88 0.98 4.57
C ALA A 89 -25.68 0.93 6.11
N ASN A 90 -24.54 1.41 6.61
CA ASN A 90 -24.15 1.45 8.04
C ASN A 90 -24.17 0.09 8.78
N ASP A 91 -24.19 -1.01 8.04
CA ASP A 91 -24.24 -2.38 8.56
C ASP A 91 -23.00 -3.20 8.19
N ALA A 92 -22.02 -2.55 7.52
CA ALA A 92 -20.82 -3.20 7.02
C ALA A 92 -19.55 -2.67 7.69
N ASP A 93 -18.71 -3.57 8.17
CA ASP A 93 -17.33 -3.28 8.55
C ASP A 93 -16.45 -3.25 7.28
N ILE A 94 -15.95 -2.07 6.97
CA ILE A 94 -15.15 -1.84 5.76
C ILE A 94 -13.67 -1.82 6.12
N TRP A 95 -12.87 -2.61 5.42
CA TRP A 95 -11.43 -2.72 5.60
C TRP A 95 -10.68 -2.27 4.34
N LEU A 96 -9.87 -1.22 4.48
CA LEU A 96 -8.89 -0.82 3.46
C LEU A 96 -7.55 -1.48 3.79
N ILE A 97 -7.16 -2.48 2.99
CA ILE A 97 -5.94 -3.27 3.22
C ILE A 97 -4.96 -3.02 2.08
N THR A 98 -3.87 -2.33 2.37
CA THR A 98 -2.97 -1.81 1.33
C THR A 98 -1.49 -2.10 1.58
N GLY A 99 -0.76 -2.36 0.48
CA GLY A 99 0.70 -2.45 0.49
C GLY A 99 1.42 -1.10 0.55
N SER A 100 0.69 0.02 0.55
CA SER A 100 1.27 1.35 0.71
C SER A 100 1.53 1.68 2.18
N PRO A 101 2.56 2.48 2.51
CA PRO A 101 2.82 2.91 3.89
C PRO A 101 1.63 3.65 4.50
N GLN A 102 1.29 3.32 5.75
CA GLN A 102 0.16 3.91 6.45
C GLN A 102 0.20 5.44 6.48
N PRO A 103 1.31 6.11 6.87
CA PRO A 103 1.36 7.56 6.91
C PRO A 103 1.12 8.20 5.54
N LEU A 104 1.53 7.52 4.47
CA LEU A 104 1.32 7.99 3.10
C LEU A 104 -0.16 7.90 2.68
N VAL A 105 -0.83 6.80 3.05
CA VAL A 105 -2.27 6.62 2.80
C VAL A 105 -3.07 7.69 3.56
N GLU A 106 -2.78 7.89 4.83
CA GLU A 106 -3.45 8.87 5.67
C GLU A 106 -3.28 10.29 5.13
N GLN A 107 -2.09 10.67 4.65
CA GLN A 107 -1.84 11.98 4.06
C GLN A 107 -2.50 12.17 2.69
N VAL A 108 -2.52 11.14 1.85
CA VAL A 108 -3.16 11.23 0.52
C VAL A 108 -4.68 11.38 0.65
N TYR A 109 -5.30 10.75 1.65
CA TYR A 109 -6.75 10.68 1.79
C TYR A 109 -7.29 11.43 3.03
N PHE A 110 -6.49 12.30 3.66
CA PHE A 110 -6.82 12.93 4.95
C PHE A 110 -8.15 13.72 4.95
N ASP A 111 -8.52 14.30 3.81
CA ASP A 111 -9.72 15.13 3.63
C ASP A 111 -10.90 14.35 3.01
N THR A 112 -10.74 13.06 2.79
CA THR A 112 -11.84 12.24 2.26
C THR A 112 -12.80 11.85 3.40
N PRO A 113 -14.12 11.99 3.20
CA PRO A 113 -15.10 11.71 4.26
C PRO A 113 -15.21 10.23 4.60
N TRP A 114 -14.67 9.35 3.76
CA TRP A 114 -14.74 7.91 3.97
C TRP A 114 -13.58 7.35 4.82
N LEU A 115 -12.41 8.01 4.84
CA LEU A 115 -11.24 7.47 5.55
C LEU A 115 -11.49 7.22 7.05
N PRO A 116 -12.13 8.12 7.80
CA PRO A 116 -12.45 7.87 9.22
C PRO A 116 -13.48 6.76 9.45
N ARG A 117 -14.19 6.34 8.40
CA ARG A 117 -15.27 5.35 8.46
C ARG A 117 -14.83 3.94 8.02
N VAL A 118 -13.55 3.77 7.67
CA VAL A 118 -12.99 2.49 7.27
C VAL A 118 -11.86 2.07 8.22
N ASN A 119 -11.72 0.78 8.41
CA ASN A 119 -10.59 0.23 9.14
C ASN A 119 -9.38 0.11 8.21
N LEU A 120 -8.24 0.66 8.61
CA LEU A 120 -7.03 0.66 7.78
C LEU A 120 -6.02 -0.38 8.27
N ILE A 121 -5.59 -1.24 7.34
CA ILE A 121 -4.41 -2.11 7.48
C ILE A 121 -3.44 -1.77 6.36
N ALA A 122 -2.25 -1.32 6.71
CA ALA A 122 -1.27 -0.81 5.75
C ALA A 122 0.15 -1.29 6.08
N THR A 123 1.03 -1.16 5.11
CA THR A 123 2.47 -1.33 5.34
C THR A 123 2.95 -0.34 6.39
N GLN A 124 3.80 -0.82 7.31
CA GLN A 124 4.38 0.00 8.38
C GLN A 124 5.83 0.34 8.04
N ILE A 125 6.19 1.58 8.31
CA ILE A 125 7.56 2.08 8.21
C ILE A 125 8.05 2.56 9.56
N GLY A 126 9.33 2.51 9.76
CA GLY A 126 9.99 3.03 10.95
C GLY A 126 11.37 3.55 10.62
N ARG A 127 11.97 4.30 11.53
CA ARG A 127 13.33 4.81 11.37
C ARG A 127 14.34 3.81 11.90
N ALA A 128 15.34 3.49 11.07
CA ALA A 128 16.48 2.67 11.46
C ALA A 128 17.68 2.93 10.55
N TYR A 129 18.87 2.83 11.10
CA TYR A 129 20.14 2.93 10.37
C TYR A 129 20.27 4.22 9.53
N GLY A 130 19.75 5.34 10.04
CA GLY A 130 19.84 6.64 9.35
C GLY A 130 18.86 6.85 8.19
N GLY A 131 17.86 5.96 8.00
CA GLY A 131 16.83 6.06 6.98
C GLY A 131 15.52 5.44 7.42
N TRP A 132 14.54 5.37 6.53
CA TRP A 132 13.29 4.61 6.76
C TRP A 132 13.43 3.17 6.29
N VAL A 133 12.85 2.26 7.06
CA VAL A 133 12.78 0.83 6.76
C VAL A 133 11.34 0.33 6.87
N LEU A 134 11.02 -0.77 6.19
CA LEU A 134 9.73 -1.44 6.37
C LEU A 134 9.79 -2.30 7.63
N THR A 135 8.94 -2.00 8.60
CA THR A 135 8.74 -2.84 9.80
C THR A 135 7.70 -3.94 9.53
N LEU A 136 6.69 -3.62 8.71
CA LEU A 136 5.71 -4.57 8.19
C LEU A 136 5.49 -4.29 6.69
N ARG A 137 5.38 -5.33 5.87
CA ARG A 137 4.99 -5.21 4.47
C ARG A 137 3.66 -5.92 4.22
N CYS A 138 2.58 -5.15 4.16
CA CYS A 138 1.22 -5.64 4.01
C CYS A 138 0.92 -5.99 2.54
N LEU A 139 1.43 -7.13 2.05
CA LEU A 139 1.30 -7.56 0.66
C LEU A 139 1.13 -9.08 0.58
N GLY A 140 0.31 -9.55 -0.36
CA GLY A 140 0.04 -10.98 -0.55
C GLY A 140 -0.59 -11.61 0.68
N HIS A 141 -0.05 -12.74 1.15
CA HIS A 141 -0.56 -13.47 2.31
C HIS A 141 -0.51 -12.67 3.62
N GLU A 142 0.43 -11.72 3.74
CA GLU A 142 0.50 -10.86 4.94
C GLU A 142 -0.78 -10.06 5.18
N LYS A 143 -1.54 -9.72 4.13
CA LYS A 143 -2.84 -9.08 4.26
C LYS A 143 -3.84 -9.97 5.02
N VAL A 144 -3.81 -11.28 4.77
CA VAL A 144 -4.64 -12.26 5.47
C VAL A 144 -4.25 -12.30 6.94
N VAL A 145 -2.95 -12.49 7.22
CA VAL A 145 -2.42 -12.55 8.59
C VAL A 145 -2.77 -11.31 9.40
N GLN A 146 -2.64 -10.14 8.81
CA GLN A 146 -2.94 -8.89 9.51
C GLN A 146 -4.45 -8.72 9.76
N LEU A 147 -5.29 -9.13 8.83
CA LEU A 147 -6.74 -9.09 9.03
C LEU A 147 -7.18 -10.11 10.08
N GLU A 148 -6.66 -11.34 10.06
CA GLU A 148 -6.92 -12.36 11.09
C GLU A 148 -6.57 -11.88 12.50
N LYS A 149 -5.46 -11.15 12.64
CA LYS A 149 -5.07 -10.54 13.92
C LYS A 149 -6.07 -9.49 14.43
N LYS A 150 -6.82 -8.87 13.53
CA LYS A 150 -7.80 -7.81 13.86
C LYS A 150 -9.19 -8.35 14.16
N ILE A 151 -9.67 -9.29 13.36
CA ILE A 151 -11.05 -9.77 13.43
C ILE A 151 -11.18 -11.25 13.82
N GLY A 152 -10.04 -11.94 14.00
CA GLY A 152 -10.02 -13.35 14.38
C GLY A 152 -10.15 -14.31 13.20
N THR A 153 -10.12 -15.62 13.53
CA THR A 153 -10.23 -16.74 12.58
C THR A 153 -11.46 -17.59 12.91
N PRO A 154 -12.08 -18.25 11.92
CA PRO A 154 -11.79 -18.19 10.49
C PRO A 154 -12.32 -16.89 9.83
N LEU A 155 -11.59 -16.38 8.84
CA LEU A 155 -12.05 -15.21 8.07
C LEU A 155 -13.29 -15.57 7.24
N ARG A 156 -14.31 -14.73 7.34
CA ARG A 156 -15.52 -14.80 6.51
C ARG A 156 -15.88 -13.40 6.06
N LEU A 157 -15.59 -13.09 4.81
CA LEU A 157 -15.78 -11.76 4.23
C LEU A 157 -16.91 -11.80 3.20
N TYR A 158 -17.74 -10.76 3.18
CA TYR A 158 -18.85 -10.69 2.23
C TYR A 158 -18.34 -10.36 0.83
N SER A 159 -17.63 -9.26 0.65
CA SER A 159 -17.12 -8.84 -0.66
C SER A 159 -15.66 -8.36 -0.57
N GLY A 160 -14.88 -8.65 -1.60
CA GLY A 160 -13.51 -8.16 -1.75
C GLY A 160 -13.25 -7.59 -3.14
N TYR A 161 -12.52 -6.48 -3.20
CA TYR A 161 -12.20 -5.75 -4.42
C TYR A 161 -10.69 -5.54 -4.51
N SER A 162 -10.06 -5.90 -5.62
CA SER A 162 -8.64 -5.63 -5.86
C SER A 162 -8.30 -5.58 -7.34
N ASP A 163 -7.36 -4.69 -7.70
CA ASP A 163 -6.73 -4.61 -9.02
C ASP A 163 -5.54 -5.58 -9.16
N SER A 164 -5.10 -6.20 -8.08
CA SER A 164 -3.87 -7.00 -8.03
C SER A 164 -4.14 -8.50 -7.83
N LYS A 165 -3.48 -9.33 -8.65
CA LYS A 165 -3.46 -10.79 -8.44
C LYS A 165 -2.76 -11.20 -7.14
N GLN A 166 -1.92 -10.34 -6.57
CA GLN A 166 -1.25 -10.58 -5.29
C GLN A 166 -2.22 -10.60 -4.10
N ASP A 167 -3.41 -10.06 -4.27
CA ASP A 167 -4.46 -10.04 -3.25
C ASP A 167 -5.41 -11.25 -3.30
N ASN A 168 -5.18 -12.18 -4.25
CA ASN A 168 -5.95 -13.42 -4.33
C ASN A 168 -6.02 -14.19 -3.00
N PRO A 169 -4.92 -14.33 -2.21
CA PRO A 169 -5.00 -15.02 -0.92
C PRO A 169 -6.07 -14.44 0.01
N LEU A 170 -6.27 -13.13 0.00
CA LEU A 170 -7.31 -12.48 0.80
C LEU A 170 -8.70 -12.64 0.14
N LEU A 171 -8.78 -12.49 -1.18
CA LEU A 171 -10.03 -12.61 -1.91
C LEU A 171 -10.66 -14.01 -1.77
N TYR A 172 -9.87 -15.07 -1.54
CA TYR A 172 -10.41 -16.42 -1.32
C TYR A 172 -11.30 -16.53 -0.07
N PHE A 173 -11.22 -15.63 0.88
CA PHE A 173 -12.09 -15.58 2.05
C PHE A 173 -13.38 -14.78 1.81
N CYS A 174 -13.53 -14.17 0.63
CA CYS A 174 -14.71 -13.40 0.25
C CYS A 174 -15.75 -14.28 -0.45
N GLN A 175 -17.04 -14.09 -0.13
CA GLN A 175 -18.15 -14.71 -0.87
C GLN A 175 -18.28 -14.12 -2.27
N HIS A 176 -18.12 -12.81 -2.40
CA HIS A 176 -18.13 -12.08 -3.67
C HIS A 176 -16.75 -11.50 -3.94
N ARG A 177 -16.10 -11.98 -5.01
CA ARG A 177 -14.72 -11.64 -5.37
C ARG A 177 -14.72 -10.79 -6.62
N TRP A 178 -14.11 -9.63 -6.56
CA TRP A 178 -14.11 -8.70 -7.67
C TRP A 178 -12.68 -8.29 -8.05
N ARG A 179 -12.39 -8.40 -9.34
CA ARG A 179 -11.19 -7.85 -9.95
C ARG A 179 -11.53 -6.49 -10.54
N VAL A 180 -10.79 -5.45 -10.13
CA VAL A 180 -10.84 -4.14 -10.77
C VAL A 180 -9.91 -4.19 -11.98
N THR A 181 -10.45 -3.98 -13.17
CA THR A 181 -9.67 -3.96 -14.40
C THR A 181 -8.89 -2.64 -14.53
N PRO A 182 -7.88 -2.55 -15.41
CA PRO A 182 -7.21 -1.27 -15.69
C PRO A 182 -8.14 -0.18 -16.23
N SER A 183 -9.27 -0.54 -16.85
CA SER A 183 -10.33 0.40 -17.27
C SER A 183 -11.23 0.85 -16.11
N GLY A 184 -11.09 0.25 -14.91
CA GLY A 184 -11.89 0.57 -13.75
C GLY A 184 -13.19 -0.24 -13.64
N GLU A 185 -13.42 -1.20 -14.53
CA GLU A 185 -14.60 -2.09 -14.50
C GLU A 185 -14.43 -3.19 -13.45
N LEU A 186 -15.55 -3.72 -12.97
CA LEU A 186 -15.57 -4.85 -12.03
C LEU A 186 -15.83 -6.16 -12.78
N GLN A 187 -14.88 -7.08 -12.65
CA GLN A 187 -15.02 -8.45 -13.14
C GLN A 187 -15.16 -9.38 -11.93
N GLN A 188 -16.25 -10.14 -11.91
CA GLN A 188 -16.45 -11.16 -10.88
C GLN A 188 -15.47 -12.31 -11.10
N LEU A 189 -14.85 -12.75 -10.03
CA LEU A 189 -13.99 -13.94 -10.01
C LEU A 189 -14.80 -15.13 -9.48
N GLU A 190 -14.60 -16.29 -10.09
CA GLU A 190 -15.16 -17.56 -9.65
C GLU A 190 -14.56 -18.06 -8.33
#